data_081905ad2c2e56f83fe78a0446c0d751
#
_entry.id   081905ad2c2e56f83fe78a0446c0d751
#
_cell.length_a   1.000
_cell.length_b   1.000
_cell.length_c   1.000
_cell.angle_alpha   90.00
_cell.angle_beta   90.00
_cell.angle_gamma   90.00
#
_symmetry.space_group_name_H-M   'P 1'
#
loop_
_entity.id
_entity.type
_entity.pdbx_description
1 polymer ?
#
loop_
_entity_poly.entity_id
_entity_poly.type
_entity_poly.pdbx_seq_one_letter_code
_entity_poly.pdbx_strand_id
1 'polypeptide(L)'
;TIAERFSKIGSDPDPVPTNIVESIRAALGYMETRISSKVKINTYLPERPILVLMNDSLFAWVIENLTKNAVDAMEGQGEISLKVEEREKVVLIDLADTGKGIPKSKFKTVFNPGYTTKKRGWGLGLSLVKRIIESFQGGKIFVKSSELGKGTTFRIKLKKYKG
;
A
#
# COMPACT_ATOMS: atom_id res chain seq x y z
N THR A 1 -7.02 -7.03 -13.95
CA THR A 1 -8.15 -6.83 -13.03
C THR A 1 -7.84 -7.40 -11.65
N ILE A 2 -8.62 -7.00 -10.68
CA ILE A 2 -8.50 -7.52 -9.30
C ILE A 2 -8.69 -9.04 -9.29
N ALA A 3 -9.68 -9.54 -10.04
CA ALA A 3 -9.96 -10.97 -10.10
C ALA A 3 -8.77 -11.76 -10.66
N GLU A 4 -8.12 -11.24 -11.69
CA GLU A 4 -6.96 -11.89 -12.27
C GLU A 4 -5.79 -11.94 -11.31
N ARG A 5 -5.50 -10.84 -10.63
CA ARG A 5 -4.41 -10.78 -9.66
C ARG A 5 -4.71 -11.63 -8.43
N PHE A 6 -5.95 -11.62 -7.97
CA PHE A 6 -6.37 -12.38 -6.81
C PHE A 6 -6.32 -13.89 -7.05
N SER A 7 -6.70 -14.34 -8.24
CA SER A 7 -6.66 -15.76 -8.56
C SER A 7 -5.25 -16.33 -8.54
N LYS A 8 -4.25 -15.49 -8.71
CA LYS A 8 -2.85 -15.91 -8.67
C LYS A 8 -2.34 -16.24 -7.27
N ILE A 9 -3.03 -15.79 -6.22
CA ILE A 9 -2.59 -16.05 -4.84
C ILE A 9 -2.50 -17.55 -4.56
N GLY A 10 -3.46 -18.32 -5.06
CA GLY A 10 -3.47 -19.78 -4.85
C GLY A 10 -2.73 -20.59 -5.91
N SER A 11 -2.35 -19.96 -7.03
CA SER A 11 -1.75 -20.65 -8.16
C SER A 11 -0.37 -20.11 -8.56
N ASP A 12 0.12 -19.09 -7.85
CA ASP A 12 1.39 -18.47 -8.17
C ASP A 12 2.56 -19.40 -7.93
N PRO A 13 3.58 -19.32 -8.78
CA PRO A 13 4.85 -19.93 -8.47
C PRO A 13 5.44 -19.31 -7.20
N ASP A 14 6.48 -19.91 -6.69
CA ASP A 14 7.18 -19.41 -5.52
C ASP A 14 7.54 -17.93 -5.70
N PRO A 15 7.48 -17.14 -4.63
CA PRO A 15 7.88 -15.74 -4.71
C PRO A 15 9.34 -15.60 -5.13
N VAL A 16 9.66 -14.52 -5.81
CA VAL A 16 11.02 -14.26 -6.30
C VAL A 16 11.59 -12.99 -5.67
N PRO A 17 12.93 -12.91 -5.55
CA PRO A 17 13.56 -11.67 -5.10
C PRO A 17 13.18 -10.52 -6.04
N THR A 18 12.59 -9.48 -5.50
CA THR A 18 12.03 -8.37 -6.27
C THR A 18 12.56 -7.05 -5.71
N ASN A 19 13.00 -6.16 -6.59
CA ASN A 19 13.43 -4.83 -6.19
C ASN A 19 12.18 -3.98 -5.93
N ILE A 20 11.86 -3.77 -4.65
CA ILE A 20 10.65 -3.04 -4.27
C ILE A 20 10.68 -1.58 -4.67
N VAL A 21 11.86 -0.98 -4.77
CA VAL A 21 11.98 0.43 -5.17
C VAL A 21 11.46 0.62 -6.59
N GLU A 22 11.87 -0.27 -7.50
CA GLU A 22 11.38 -0.23 -8.88
C GLU A 22 9.89 -0.57 -8.97
N SER A 23 9.44 -1.55 -8.19
CA SER A 23 8.01 -1.91 -8.15
C SER A 23 7.15 -0.75 -7.70
N ILE A 24 7.59 -0.01 -6.68
CA ILE A 24 6.89 1.17 -6.18
C ILE A 24 6.86 2.26 -7.25
N ARG A 25 8.01 2.54 -7.88
CA ARG A 25 8.07 3.55 -8.95
C ARG A 25 7.09 3.23 -10.07
N ALA A 26 7.07 1.99 -10.51
CA ALA A 26 6.21 1.55 -11.60
C ALA A 26 4.73 1.70 -11.22
N ALA A 27 4.36 1.27 -10.00
CA ALA A 27 2.98 1.36 -9.54
C ALA A 27 2.52 2.81 -9.41
N LEU A 28 3.34 3.68 -8.84
CA LEU A 28 3.00 5.10 -8.70
C LEU A 28 2.95 5.81 -10.05
N GLY A 29 3.86 5.49 -10.96
CA GLY A 29 3.83 6.03 -12.32
C GLY A 29 2.54 5.65 -13.05
N TYR A 30 2.11 4.41 -12.89
CA TYR A 30 0.84 3.94 -13.43
C TYR A 30 -0.34 4.74 -12.84
N MET A 31 -0.30 5.01 -11.55
CA MET A 31 -1.40 5.72 -10.87
C MET A 31 -1.44 7.21 -11.19
N GLU A 32 -0.29 7.85 -11.41
CA GLU A 32 -0.23 9.29 -11.69
C GLU A 32 -1.13 9.74 -12.84
N THR A 33 -1.26 8.91 -13.86
CA THR A 33 -2.07 9.23 -15.04
C THR A 33 -3.54 8.88 -14.86
N ARG A 34 -3.90 8.22 -13.75
CA ARG A 34 -5.25 7.69 -13.51
C ARG A 34 -5.96 8.30 -12.32
N ILE A 35 -5.28 9.14 -11.56
CA ILE A 35 -5.87 9.85 -10.43
C ILE A 35 -6.06 11.32 -10.76
N SER A 36 -6.79 12.01 -9.88
CA SER A 36 -7.06 13.44 -10.05
C SER A 36 -5.76 14.25 -10.15
N SER A 37 -5.72 15.19 -11.08
CA SER A 37 -4.59 16.12 -11.22
C SER A 37 -4.42 17.04 -10.00
N LYS A 38 -5.42 17.08 -9.12
CA LYS A 38 -5.38 17.87 -7.88
C LYS A 38 -4.70 17.12 -6.74
N VAL A 39 -4.24 15.90 -6.98
CA VAL A 39 -3.48 15.13 -6.01
C VAL A 39 -2.01 15.14 -6.41
N LYS A 40 -1.18 15.61 -5.49
CA LYS A 40 0.28 15.60 -5.67
C LYS A 40 0.85 14.37 -5.00
N ILE A 41 1.76 13.67 -5.69
CA ILE A 41 2.46 12.51 -5.14
C ILE A 41 3.92 12.85 -4.93
N ASN A 42 4.39 12.72 -3.70
CA ASN A 42 5.80 12.93 -3.34
C ASN A 42 6.41 11.57 -2.98
N THR A 43 7.60 11.30 -3.50
CA THR A 43 8.30 10.04 -3.23
C THR A 43 9.65 10.28 -2.59
N TYR A 44 10.00 9.44 -1.62
CA TYR A 44 11.28 9.48 -0.91
C TYR A 44 11.83 8.06 -0.93
N LEU A 45 12.47 7.72 -2.05
CA LEU A 45 12.94 6.36 -2.33
C LEU A 45 14.46 6.32 -2.34
N PRO A 46 15.08 5.29 -1.75
CA PRO A 46 16.53 5.12 -1.88
C PRO A 46 16.91 4.85 -3.33
N GLU A 47 18.13 5.20 -3.70
CA GLU A 47 18.59 4.99 -5.07
C GLU A 47 19.01 3.54 -5.32
N ARG A 48 19.42 2.84 -4.27
CA ARG A 48 19.88 1.46 -4.40
C ARG A 48 18.71 0.46 -4.35
N PRO A 49 18.87 -0.71 -4.99
CA PRO A 49 17.83 -1.74 -4.92
C PRO A 49 17.64 -2.28 -3.51
N ILE A 50 16.39 -2.62 -3.19
CA ILE A 50 16.07 -3.33 -1.95
C ILE A 50 15.27 -4.56 -2.38
N LEU A 51 15.82 -5.75 -2.09
CA LEU A 51 15.18 -6.99 -2.52
C LEU A 51 14.32 -7.59 -1.41
N VAL A 52 13.13 -8.03 -1.80
CA VAL A 52 12.18 -8.72 -0.93
C VAL A 52 11.60 -9.88 -1.72
N LEU A 53 11.43 -11.03 -1.08
CA LEU A 53 10.74 -12.16 -1.71
C LEU A 53 9.26 -11.84 -1.82
N MET A 54 8.74 -11.72 -3.03
CA MET A 54 7.33 -11.38 -3.22
C MET A 54 6.87 -11.65 -4.64
N ASN A 55 5.57 -11.54 -4.85
CA ASN A 55 4.96 -11.49 -6.16
C ASN A 55 4.79 -10.02 -6.55
N ASP A 56 5.49 -9.59 -7.60
CA ASP A 56 5.49 -8.19 -8.03
C ASP A 56 4.11 -7.68 -8.42
N SER A 57 3.33 -8.52 -9.10
CA SER A 57 1.99 -8.15 -9.55
C SER A 57 1.04 -7.89 -8.36
N LEU A 58 1.11 -8.73 -7.34
CA LEU A 58 0.31 -8.56 -6.13
C LEU A 58 0.74 -7.32 -5.35
N PHE A 59 2.05 -7.08 -5.24
CA PHE A 59 2.56 -5.91 -4.56
C PHE A 59 2.14 -4.62 -5.27
N ALA A 60 2.21 -4.60 -6.60
CA ALA A 60 1.76 -3.45 -7.40
C ALA A 60 0.29 -3.15 -7.11
N TRP A 61 -0.55 -4.19 -7.06
CA TRP A 61 -1.96 -4.02 -6.74
C TRP A 61 -2.18 -3.42 -5.36
N VAL A 62 -1.35 -3.81 -4.37
CA VAL A 62 -1.40 -3.24 -3.01
C VAL A 62 -1.12 -1.74 -3.06
N ILE A 63 -0.05 -1.32 -3.73
CA ILE A 63 0.32 0.09 -3.83
C ILE A 63 -0.78 0.88 -4.54
N GLU A 64 -1.32 0.34 -5.63
CA GLU A 64 -2.43 0.97 -6.37
C GLU A 64 -3.65 1.16 -5.48
N ASN A 65 -4.02 0.16 -4.70
CA ASN A 65 -5.19 0.23 -3.82
C ASN A 65 -5.01 1.20 -2.67
N LEU A 66 -3.83 1.20 -2.06
CA LEU A 66 -3.54 2.18 -1.00
C LEU A 66 -3.58 3.60 -1.55
N THR A 67 -3.09 3.79 -2.77
CA THR A 67 -3.14 5.10 -3.44
C THR A 67 -4.59 5.52 -3.71
N LYS A 68 -5.42 4.61 -4.21
CA LYS A 68 -6.84 4.90 -4.43
C LYS A 68 -7.55 5.28 -3.14
N ASN A 69 -7.28 4.53 -2.07
CA ASN A 69 -7.88 4.82 -0.76
C ASN A 69 -7.47 6.20 -0.26
N ALA A 70 -6.20 6.57 -0.48
CA ALA A 70 -5.71 7.89 -0.11
C ALA A 70 -6.43 8.98 -0.88
N VAL A 71 -6.58 8.83 -2.21
CA VAL A 71 -7.29 9.78 -3.06
C VAL A 71 -8.75 9.94 -2.58
N ASP A 72 -9.41 8.82 -2.27
CA ASP A 72 -10.79 8.86 -1.79
C ASP A 72 -10.90 9.56 -0.44
N ALA A 73 -9.97 9.30 0.47
CA ALA A 73 -9.95 9.95 1.78
C ALA A 73 -9.73 11.45 1.69
N MET A 74 -9.07 11.90 0.62
CA MET A 74 -8.80 13.32 0.35
C MET A 74 -9.86 13.96 -0.55
N GLU A 75 -10.85 13.18 -0.97
CA GLU A 75 -11.89 13.64 -1.89
C GLU A 75 -11.32 14.20 -3.20
N GLY A 76 -10.25 13.57 -3.69
CA GLY A 76 -9.62 13.91 -4.97
C GLY A 76 -8.72 15.12 -4.96
N GLN A 77 -8.36 15.65 -3.78
CA GLN A 77 -7.51 16.82 -3.68
C GLN A 77 -6.63 16.75 -2.44
N GLY A 78 -5.32 16.83 -2.61
CA GLY A 78 -4.39 16.80 -1.49
C GLY A 78 -3.02 16.27 -1.89
N GLU A 79 -2.30 15.73 -0.91
CA GLU A 79 -0.97 15.20 -1.13
C GLU A 79 -0.84 13.77 -0.61
N ILE A 80 -0.15 12.95 -1.38
CA ILE A 80 0.27 11.61 -0.98
C ILE A 80 1.78 11.63 -0.89
N SER A 81 2.32 11.07 0.20
CA SER A 81 3.77 10.90 0.34
C SER A 81 4.06 9.43 0.52
N LEU A 82 4.98 8.89 -0.26
CA LEU A 82 5.44 7.52 -0.11
C LEU A 82 6.93 7.52 0.21
N LYS A 83 7.27 6.97 1.37
CA LYS A 83 8.63 6.93 1.87
C LYS A 83 9.05 5.48 2.10
N VAL A 84 10.24 5.12 1.65
CA VAL A 84 10.84 3.82 1.92
C VAL A 84 12.05 4.01 2.81
N GLU A 85 12.07 3.31 3.94
CA GLU A 85 13.18 3.32 4.87
C GLU A 85 13.75 1.91 4.96
N GLU A 86 15.01 1.76 4.59
CA GLU A 86 15.71 0.49 4.70
C GLU A 86 16.37 0.38 6.06
N ARG A 87 16.12 -0.73 6.76
CA ARG A 87 16.80 -1.07 7.99
C ARG A 87 17.61 -2.34 7.78
N GLU A 88 18.31 -2.79 8.81
CA GLU A 88 19.22 -3.94 8.68
C GLU A 88 18.53 -5.20 8.15
N LYS A 89 17.39 -5.57 8.73
CA LYS A 89 16.69 -6.81 8.37
C LYS A 89 15.35 -6.61 7.68
N VAL A 90 14.81 -5.41 7.76
CA VAL A 90 13.48 -5.10 7.25
C VAL A 90 13.49 -3.83 6.44
N VAL A 91 12.42 -3.66 5.66
CA VAL A 91 12.16 -2.40 4.96
C VAL A 91 10.77 -1.92 5.40
N LEU A 92 10.67 -0.61 5.62
CA LEU A 92 9.44 0.06 5.99
C LEU A 92 8.97 0.92 4.84
N ILE A 93 7.70 0.79 4.48
CA ILE A 93 7.09 1.57 3.41
C ILE A 93 5.93 2.33 4.03
N ASP A 94 6.02 3.65 4.05
CA ASP A 94 4.99 4.52 4.61
C ASP A 94 4.28 5.26 3.51
N LEU A 95 2.97 5.11 3.43
CA LEU A 95 2.12 5.86 2.51
C LEU A 95 1.21 6.76 3.33
N ALA A 96 1.43 8.07 3.20
CA ALA A 96 0.71 9.09 3.96
C ALA A 96 -0.18 9.90 3.04
N ASP A 97 -1.37 10.25 3.51
CA ASP A 97 -2.29 11.15 2.82
C ASP A 97 -2.68 12.31 3.72
N THR A 98 -3.30 13.33 3.11
CA THR A 98 -3.80 14.50 3.83
C THR A 98 -5.33 14.49 3.90
N GLY A 99 -5.91 13.29 4.00
CA GLY A 99 -7.35 13.11 3.96
C GLY A 99 -8.06 13.27 5.30
N LYS A 100 -9.23 12.68 5.37
CA LYS A 100 -10.12 12.85 6.53
C LYS A 100 -9.61 12.22 7.82
N GLY A 101 -8.68 11.28 7.74
CA GLY A 101 -8.16 10.59 8.90
C GLY A 101 -9.06 9.44 9.37
N ILE A 102 -8.51 8.65 10.29
CA ILE A 102 -9.17 7.48 10.87
C ILE A 102 -9.15 7.63 12.39
N PRO A 103 -10.29 7.48 13.08
CA PRO A 103 -10.27 7.50 14.56
C PRO A 103 -9.41 6.36 15.09
N LYS A 104 -8.69 6.60 16.16
CA LYS A 104 -7.81 5.60 16.77
C LYS A 104 -8.51 4.28 17.06
N SER A 105 -9.78 4.33 17.46
CA SER A 105 -10.58 3.13 17.73
C SER A 105 -10.82 2.27 16.50
N LYS A 106 -10.58 2.80 15.29
CA LYS A 106 -10.79 2.09 14.02
C LYS A 106 -9.50 1.62 13.35
N PHE A 107 -8.34 1.85 13.95
CA PHE A 107 -7.06 1.50 13.33
C PHE A 107 -6.96 0.03 12.91
N LYS A 108 -7.53 -0.87 13.69
CA LYS A 108 -7.56 -2.30 13.34
C LYS A 108 -8.78 -2.66 12.51
N THR A 109 -9.91 -2.03 12.81
CA THR A 109 -11.19 -2.31 12.17
C THR A 109 -11.19 -2.05 10.66
N VAL A 110 -10.42 -1.05 10.21
CA VAL A 110 -10.40 -0.69 8.79
C VAL A 110 -9.91 -1.84 7.89
N PHE A 111 -9.22 -2.83 8.47
CA PHE A 111 -8.77 -4.00 7.72
C PHE A 111 -9.76 -5.16 7.73
N ASN A 112 -10.89 -5.04 8.42
CA ASN A 112 -11.88 -6.09 8.47
C ASN A 112 -12.64 -6.19 7.14
N PRO A 113 -12.95 -7.42 6.68
CA PRO A 113 -13.79 -7.57 5.49
C PRO A 113 -15.11 -6.86 5.68
N GLY A 114 -15.57 -6.18 4.64
CA GLY A 114 -16.83 -5.45 4.68
C GLY A 114 -16.75 -4.03 5.22
N TYR A 115 -15.64 -3.65 5.86
CA TYR A 115 -15.49 -2.28 6.34
C TYR A 115 -15.32 -1.32 5.17
N THR A 116 -16.17 -0.30 5.12
CA THR A 116 -16.03 0.77 4.13
C THR A 116 -16.85 1.98 4.59
N THR A 117 -16.30 3.18 4.31
CA THR A 117 -17.02 4.44 4.47
C THR A 117 -17.46 4.98 3.10
N LYS A 118 -17.20 4.23 2.03
CA LYS A 118 -17.51 4.63 0.67
C LYS A 118 -18.90 4.17 0.28
N LYS A 119 -19.60 4.99 -0.50
CA LYS A 119 -20.94 4.63 -1.00
C LYS A 119 -20.89 3.47 -1.97
N ARG A 120 -19.79 3.27 -2.68
CA ARG A 120 -19.60 2.23 -3.70
C ARG A 120 -18.41 1.34 -3.39
N GLY A 121 -18.13 1.08 -2.15
CA GLY A 121 -17.04 0.19 -1.80
C GLY A 121 -17.61 -1.22 -1.57
N TRP A 122 -16.86 -2.22 -2.02
CA TRP A 122 -17.17 -3.62 -1.68
C TRP A 122 -16.70 -3.96 -0.28
N GLY A 123 -15.92 -3.07 0.34
CA GLY A 123 -15.37 -3.28 1.67
C GLY A 123 -14.27 -4.33 1.72
N LEU A 124 -13.67 -4.65 0.57
CA LEU A 124 -12.65 -5.69 0.48
C LEU A 124 -11.23 -5.15 0.27
N GLY A 125 -11.09 -3.87 -0.08
CA GLY A 125 -9.80 -3.30 -0.46
C GLY A 125 -8.71 -3.49 0.59
N LEU A 126 -8.91 -2.96 1.79
CA LEU A 126 -7.91 -3.05 2.85
C LEU A 126 -7.77 -4.45 3.43
N SER A 127 -8.85 -5.22 3.54
CA SER A 127 -8.76 -6.59 4.01
C SER A 127 -7.94 -7.44 3.05
N LEU A 128 -8.10 -7.22 1.75
CA LEU A 128 -7.34 -7.93 0.74
C LEU A 128 -5.88 -7.47 0.70
N VAL A 129 -5.64 -6.18 0.84
CA VAL A 129 -4.28 -5.63 0.98
C VAL A 129 -3.56 -6.31 2.13
N LYS A 130 -4.20 -6.39 3.29
CA LYS A 130 -3.60 -7.04 4.46
C LYS A 130 -3.29 -8.50 4.20
N ARG A 131 -4.23 -9.22 3.58
CA ARG A 131 -4.04 -10.64 3.26
C ARG A 131 -2.84 -10.84 2.32
N ILE A 132 -2.71 -10.01 1.31
CA ILE A 132 -1.60 -10.08 0.36
C ILE A 132 -0.28 -9.79 1.07
N ILE A 133 -0.22 -8.69 1.82
CA ILE A 133 1.01 -8.29 2.52
C ILE A 133 1.44 -9.37 3.52
N GLU A 134 0.49 -9.96 4.25
CA GLU A 134 0.80 -11.02 5.22
C GLU A 134 1.24 -12.33 4.56
N SER A 135 0.97 -12.50 3.26
CA SER A 135 1.46 -13.67 2.52
C SER A 135 2.94 -13.52 2.15
N PHE A 136 3.49 -12.32 2.21
CA PHE A 136 4.91 -12.08 1.94
C PHE A 136 5.73 -12.33 3.21
N GLN A 137 7.00 -12.66 3.04
CA GLN A 137 7.87 -12.98 4.15
C GLN A 137 8.00 -11.80 5.12
N GLY A 138 7.60 -12.02 6.38
CA GLY A 138 7.63 -10.98 7.40
C GLY A 138 6.67 -9.83 7.17
N GLY A 139 5.68 -10.00 6.25
CA GLY A 139 4.79 -8.92 5.86
C GLY A 139 3.78 -8.54 6.92
N LYS A 140 3.69 -7.25 7.18
CA LYS A 140 2.69 -6.65 8.08
C LYS A 140 2.25 -5.32 7.51
N ILE A 141 0.99 -4.96 7.71
CA ILE A 141 0.47 -3.64 7.40
C ILE A 141 -0.39 -3.15 8.56
N PHE A 142 -0.26 -1.89 8.87
CA PHE A 142 -1.03 -1.28 9.96
C PHE A 142 -1.11 0.24 9.76
N VAL A 143 -2.04 0.86 10.49
CA VAL A 143 -2.11 2.31 10.55
C VAL A 143 -1.03 2.79 11.51
N LYS A 144 0.01 3.43 10.99
CA LYS A 144 1.08 3.97 11.82
C LYS A 144 0.62 5.17 12.62
N SER A 145 -0.13 6.06 11.98
CA SER A 145 -0.67 7.27 12.61
C SER A 145 -1.82 7.80 11.78
N SER A 146 -2.73 8.47 12.44
CA SER A 146 -3.81 9.18 11.77
C SER A 146 -4.36 10.24 12.71
N GLU A 147 -4.78 11.36 12.13
CA GLU A 147 -5.40 12.45 12.85
C GLU A 147 -6.59 12.94 12.05
N LEU A 148 -7.76 13.00 12.70
CA LEU A 148 -8.99 13.41 12.04
C LEU A 148 -8.83 14.82 11.45
N GLY A 149 -9.20 14.95 10.17
CA GLY A 149 -9.08 16.20 9.45
C GLY A 149 -7.68 16.51 8.93
N LYS A 150 -6.68 15.68 9.21
CA LYS A 150 -5.29 15.94 8.79
C LYS A 150 -4.73 14.84 7.91
N GLY A 151 -5.08 13.59 8.13
CA GLY A 151 -4.65 12.49 7.26
C GLY A 151 -4.25 11.23 7.98
N THR A 152 -3.79 10.26 7.19
CA THR A 152 -3.46 8.92 7.67
C THR A 152 -2.13 8.47 7.05
N THR A 153 -1.35 7.73 7.83
CA THR A 153 -0.15 7.04 7.34
C THR A 153 -0.32 5.55 7.56
N PHE A 154 -0.30 4.79 6.47
CA PHE A 154 -0.22 3.33 6.52
C PHE A 154 1.24 2.91 6.44
N ARG A 155 1.63 1.95 7.25
CA ARG A 155 2.98 1.39 7.21
C ARG A 155 2.95 -0.07 6.82
N ILE A 156 3.77 -0.42 5.83
CA ILE A 156 4.02 -1.80 5.44
C ILE A 156 5.43 -2.15 5.92
N LYS A 157 5.57 -3.30 6.56
CA LYS A 157 6.86 -3.83 7.00
C LYS A 157 7.09 -5.15 6.28
N LEU A 158 8.23 -5.29 5.63
CA LEU A 158 8.61 -6.50 4.90
C LEU A 158 10.01 -6.91 5.30
N LYS A 159 10.28 -8.22 5.28
CA LYS A 159 11.61 -8.74 5.56
C LYS A 159 12.45 -8.65 4.30
N LYS A 160 13.68 -8.15 4.43
CA LYS A 160 14.59 -8.07 3.30
C LYS A 160 15.07 -9.47 2.91
N TYR A 161 15.24 -9.67 1.61
CA TYR A 161 15.78 -10.91 1.08
C TYR A 161 17.28 -10.98 1.35
N LYS A 162 17.72 -12.11 1.89
CA LYS A 162 19.14 -12.40 2.07
C LYS A 162 19.49 -13.53 1.12
N GLY A 163 20.01 -13.16 -0.01
CA GLY A 163 20.37 -14.11 -1.07
C GLY A 163 21.56 -15.00 -0.75
#